data_6d3bb503a4475de2c7a36ec4cde1c0c7
#
_entry.id   6d3bb503a4475de2c7a36ec4cde1c0c7
#
_cell.length_a   1.000
_cell.length_b   1.000
_cell.length_c   1.000
_cell.angle_alpha   90.00
_cell.angle_beta   90.00
_cell.angle_gamma   90.00
#
_symmetry.space_group_name_H-M   'P 1'
#
loop_
_entity.id
_entity.type
_entity.pdbx_description
1 polymer ?
#
loop_
_entity_poly.entity_id
_entity_poly.type
_entity_poly.pdbx_seq_one_letter_code
_entity_poly.pdbx_strand_id
1 'polypeptide(L)'
;MLNKNLKTVEIFLQYLKVEKQYSPDTIRAYKVDLEQFFESVDSRLKLTQISISNIQQFMQELSRNKMSERTLSRKLASIKSLFKYLVRQEEVPVNIAKLVRSPKIPKRLPNYLSSTEIASSLDYPYG
;
A
#
# COMPACT_ATOMS: atom_id res chain seq x y z
N MET A 1 23.71 0.81 -2.29
CA MET A 1 23.28 0.13 -3.49
C MET A 1 21.80 0.34 -3.73
N LEU A 2 21.46 0.66 -4.94
CA LEU A 2 20.07 0.92 -5.25
C LEU A 2 19.26 -0.36 -5.31
N ASN A 3 18.08 -0.30 -4.74
CA ASN A 3 17.14 -1.40 -4.84
C ASN A 3 16.46 -1.31 -6.22
N LYS A 4 16.56 -2.39 -7.00
CA LYS A 4 15.95 -2.41 -8.32
C LYS A 4 14.47 -2.11 -8.29
N ASN A 5 13.82 -2.44 -7.20
CA ASN A 5 12.38 -2.24 -7.09
C ASN A 5 12.01 -0.77 -6.95
N LEU A 6 12.96 0.07 -6.59
CA LEU A 6 12.68 1.50 -6.53
C LEU A 6 12.43 2.09 -7.91
N LYS A 7 13.02 1.48 -8.93
CA LYS A 7 12.77 1.92 -10.28
C LYS A 7 11.32 1.63 -10.66
N THR A 8 10.82 0.48 -10.22
CA THR A 8 9.41 0.13 -10.43
C THR A 8 8.50 1.16 -9.78
N VAL A 9 8.88 1.61 -8.58
CA VAL A 9 8.11 2.64 -7.89
C VAL A 9 8.07 3.91 -8.72
N GLU A 10 9.19 4.31 -9.28
CA GLU A 10 9.24 5.53 -10.10
C GLU A 10 8.32 5.43 -11.30
N ILE A 11 8.32 4.29 -11.96
CA ILE A 11 7.46 4.07 -13.12
C ILE A 11 6.00 4.15 -12.70
N PHE A 12 5.67 3.54 -11.57
CA PHE A 12 4.30 3.58 -11.05
C PHE A 12 3.89 5.02 -10.72
N LEU A 13 4.79 5.79 -10.11
CA LEU A 13 4.48 7.18 -9.76
C LEU A 13 4.23 8.01 -11.01
N GLN A 14 4.97 7.74 -12.06
CA GLN A 14 4.76 8.43 -13.32
C GLN A 14 3.38 8.10 -13.89
N TYR A 15 2.97 6.84 -13.77
CA TYR A 15 1.64 6.41 -14.18
C TYR A 15 0.57 7.18 -13.39
N LEU A 16 0.76 7.33 -12.08
CA LEU A 16 -0.21 8.06 -11.26
C LEU A 16 -0.28 9.52 -11.66
N LYS A 17 0.85 10.09 -12.02
CA LYS A 17 0.90 11.48 -12.40
C LYS A 17 0.22 11.73 -13.75
N VAL A 18 0.55 10.89 -14.72
CA VAL A 18 0.10 11.08 -16.10
C VAL A 18 -1.29 10.53 -16.35
N GLU A 19 -1.51 9.27 -15.95
CA GLU A 19 -2.78 8.62 -16.25
C GLU A 19 -3.87 8.93 -15.23
N LYS A 20 -3.52 8.94 -13.97
CA LYS A 20 -4.49 9.18 -12.92
C LYS A 20 -4.59 10.64 -12.54
N GLN A 21 -3.60 11.43 -12.93
CA GLN A 21 -3.57 12.86 -12.65
C GLN A 21 -3.71 13.19 -11.17
N TYR A 22 -3.09 12.37 -10.34
CA TYR A 22 -3.10 12.62 -8.91
C TYR A 22 -2.26 13.86 -8.59
N SER A 23 -2.59 14.53 -7.49
CA SER A 23 -1.87 15.73 -7.09
C SER A 23 -0.44 15.40 -6.67
N PRO A 24 0.46 16.39 -6.72
CA PRO A 24 1.83 16.14 -6.27
C PRO A 24 1.91 15.66 -4.83
N ASP A 25 1.02 16.14 -3.97
CA ASP A 25 1.03 15.71 -2.57
C ASP A 25 0.66 14.24 -2.44
N THR A 26 -0.32 13.80 -3.22
CA THR A 26 -0.74 12.41 -3.22
C THR A 26 0.38 11.52 -3.73
N ILE A 27 1.03 11.95 -4.81
CA ILE A 27 2.14 11.18 -5.39
C ILE A 27 3.29 11.09 -4.40
N ARG A 28 3.57 12.18 -3.68
CA ARG A 28 4.63 12.16 -2.68
C ARG A 28 4.33 11.16 -1.56
N ALA A 29 3.08 11.09 -1.14
CA ALA A 29 2.69 10.13 -0.11
C ALA A 29 2.88 8.70 -0.59
N TYR A 30 2.47 8.40 -1.84
CA TYR A 30 2.70 7.08 -2.42
C TYR A 30 4.19 6.76 -2.45
N LYS A 31 5.00 7.74 -2.85
CA LYS A 31 6.44 7.53 -2.95
C LYS A 31 7.02 7.13 -1.60
N VAL A 32 6.69 7.87 -0.55
CA VAL A 32 7.20 7.59 0.78
C VAL A 32 6.77 6.20 1.23
N ASP A 33 5.49 5.89 1.07
CA ASP A 33 4.96 4.62 1.52
C ASP A 33 5.62 3.44 0.80
N LEU A 34 5.77 3.54 -0.50
CA LEU A 34 6.30 2.43 -1.28
C LEU A 34 7.81 2.29 -1.10
N GLU A 35 8.53 3.40 -0.98
CA GLU A 35 9.96 3.32 -0.73
C GLU A 35 10.23 2.67 0.62
N GLN A 36 9.43 3.00 1.62
CA GLN A 36 9.58 2.38 2.93
C GLN A 36 9.34 0.88 2.86
N PHE A 37 8.32 0.48 2.12
CA PHE A 37 8.04 -0.94 1.97
C PHE A 37 9.21 -1.67 1.32
N PHE A 38 9.73 -1.13 0.22
CA PHE A 38 10.80 -1.83 -0.50
C PHE A 38 12.12 -1.80 0.27
N GLU A 39 12.29 -0.81 1.14
CA GLU A 39 13.46 -0.80 2.01
C GLU A 39 13.37 -1.88 3.08
N SER A 40 12.17 -2.30 3.41
CA SER A 40 11.97 -3.32 4.43
C SER A 40 12.16 -4.72 3.90
N VAL A 41 12.15 -4.91 2.58
CA VAL A 41 12.34 -6.24 2.00
C VAL A 41 13.75 -6.36 1.45
N ASP A 42 14.18 -7.59 1.30
CA ASP A 42 15.51 -7.89 0.77
C ASP A 42 15.61 -7.32 -0.64
N SER A 43 16.62 -6.49 -0.88
CA SER A 43 16.78 -5.83 -2.16
C SER A 43 17.05 -6.81 -3.31
N ARG A 44 17.38 -8.06 -2.98
CA ARG A 44 17.62 -9.07 -4.00
C ARG A 44 16.34 -9.74 -4.49
N LEU A 45 15.23 -9.50 -3.80
CA LEU A 45 13.98 -10.10 -4.22
C LEU A 45 13.45 -9.42 -5.49
N LYS A 46 12.95 -10.23 -6.40
CA LYS A 46 12.25 -9.73 -7.55
C LYS A 46 10.81 -9.48 -7.15
N LEU A 47 10.10 -8.72 -7.96
CA LEU A 47 8.68 -8.44 -7.68
C LEU A 47 7.87 -9.70 -7.48
N THR A 48 8.14 -10.72 -8.29
CA THR A 48 7.39 -11.98 -8.20
C THR A 48 7.74 -12.78 -6.96
N GLN A 49 8.82 -12.42 -6.29
CA GLN A 49 9.27 -13.13 -5.09
C GLN A 49 8.78 -12.47 -3.82
N ILE A 50 8.21 -11.29 -3.91
CA ILE A 50 7.66 -10.63 -2.74
C ILE A 50 6.40 -11.40 -2.33
N SER A 51 6.31 -11.72 -1.06
CA SER A 51 5.24 -12.56 -0.55
C SER A 51 4.31 -11.80 0.38
N ILE A 52 3.20 -12.44 0.70
CA ILE A 52 2.27 -11.89 1.69
C ILE A 52 3.01 -11.67 3.02
N SER A 53 3.91 -12.58 3.38
CA SER A 53 4.69 -12.42 4.59
C SER A 53 5.51 -11.15 4.62
N ASN A 54 6.08 -10.77 3.48
CA ASN A 54 6.85 -9.52 3.42
C ASN A 54 5.98 -8.33 3.77
N ILE A 55 4.77 -8.32 3.24
CA ILE A 55 3.85 -7.21 3.50
C ILE A 55 3.40 -7.24 4.95
N GLN A 56 3.09 -8.43 5.46
CA GLN A 56 2.65 -8.56 6.85
C GLN A 56 3.73 -8.13 7.82
N GLN A 57 4.97 -8.50 7.55
CA GLN A 57 6.08 -8.10 8.41
C GLN A 57 6.27 -6.60 8.40
N PHE A 58 6.13 -5.98 7.24
CA PHE A 58 6.22 -4.53 7.15
C PHE A 58 5.13 -3.87 8.00
N MET A 59 3.90 -4.37 7.88
CA MET A 59 2.79 -3.81 8.65
C MET A 59 2.99 -4.01 10.15
N GLN A 60 3.52 -5.17 10.55
CA GLN A 60 3.77 -5.45 11.95
C GLN A 60 4.85 -4.53 12.50
N GLU A 61 5.87 -4.28 11.71
CA GLU A 61 6.94 -3.39 12.11
C GLU A 61 6.42 -1.97 12.35
N LEU A 62 5.58 -1.50 11.44
CA LEU A 62 4.99 -0.18 11.60
C LEU A 62 4.09 -0.12 12.84
N SER A 63 3.37 -1.19 13.09
CA SER A 63 2.50 -1.26 14.26
C SER A 63 3.32 -1.19 15.55
N ARG A 64 4.45 -1.89 15.56
CA ARG A 64 5.35 -1.86 16.73
C ARG A 64 5.90 -0.46 16.95
N ASN A 65 6.08 0.30 15.89
CA ASN A 65 6.55 1.68 15.99
C ASN A 65 5.43 2.67 16.28
N LYS A 66 4.27 2.12 16.62
CA LYS A 66 3.12 2.92 17.06
C LYS A 66 2.59 3.89 16.02
N MET A 67 2.70 3.52 14.77
CA MET A 67 2.04 4.29 13.73
C MET A 67 0.54 4.22 13.92
N SER A 68 -0.15 5.29 13.58
CA SER A 68 -1.60 5.31 13.72
C SER A 68 -2.24 4.34 12.73
N GLU A 69 -3.44 3.90 13.06
CA GLU A 69 -4.17 2.99 12.19
C GLU A 69 -4.44 3.61 10.83
N ARG A 70 -4.67 4.91 10.81
CA ARG A 70 -4.88 5.62 9.56
C ARG A 70 -3.63 5.52 8.68
N THR A 71 -2.47 5.72 9.29
CA THR A 71 -1.20 5.62 8.56
C THR A 71 -0.97 4.21 8.06
N LEU A 72 -1.26 3.21 8.89
CA LEU A 72 -1.10 1.82 8.50
C LEU A 72 -2.00 1.48 7.31
N SER A 73 -3.25 1.91 7.38
CA SER A 73 -4.19 1.65 6.30
C SER A 73 -3.76 2.34 5.00
N ARG A 74 -3.27 3.58 5.11
CA ARG A 74 -2.81 4.30 3.94
C ARG A 74 -1.63 3.59 3.28
N LYS A 75 -0.67 3.14 4.08
CA LYS A 75 0.51 2.47 3.53
C LYS A 75 0.14 1.14 2.89
N LEU A 76 -0.77 0.40 3.50
CA LEU A 76 -1.23 -0.83 2.88
C LEU A 76 -1.98 -0.55 1.58
N ALA A 77 -2.79 0.50 1.56
CA ALA A 77 -3.51 0.86 0.34
C ALA A 77 -2.53 1.23 -0.78
N SER A 78 -1.43 1.91 -0.44
CA SER A 78 -0.40 2.23 -1.43
C SER A 78 0.18 0.96 -2.05
N ILE A 79 0.47 -0.03 -1.21
CA ILE A 79 1.02 -1.30 -1.69
C ILE A 79 0.00 -2.03 -2.56
N LYS A 80 -1.27 -2.02 -2.15
CA LYS A 80 -2.32 -2.66 -2.95
C LYS A 80 -2.45 -2.00 -4.32
N SER A 81 -2.36 -0.68 -4.36
CA SER A 81 -2.44 0.05 -5.62
C SER A 81 -1.29 -0.28 -6.53
N LEU A 82 -0.09 -0.38 -5.97
CA LEU A 82 1.08 -0.75 -6.76
C LEU A 82 0.90 -2.14 -7.35
N PHE A 83 0.50 -3.11 -6.54
CA PHE A 83 0.37 -4.47 -7.05
C PHE A 83 -0.77 -4.60 -8.04
N LYS A 84 -1.82 -3.80 -7.89
CA LYS A 84 -2.89 -3.77 -8.88
C LYS A 84 -2.33 -3.33 -10.24
N TYR A 85 -1.50 -2.30 -10.22
CA TYR A 85 -0.84 -1.81 -11.43
C TYR A 85 0.08 -2.88 -12.01
N LEU A 86 0.85 -3.56 -11.16
CA LEU A 86 1.78 -4.57 -11.62
C LEU A 86 1.07 -5.77 -12.25
N VAL A 87 -0.09 -6.12 -11.75
CA VAL A 87 -0.88 -7.19 -12.37
C VAL A 87 -1.32 -6.76 -13.77
N ARG A 88 -1.77 -5.52 -13.90
CA ARG A 88 -2.19 -5.00 -15.20
C ARG A 88 -1.05 -4.97 -16.19
N GLN A 89 0.17 -4.72 -15.71
CA GLN A 89 1.35 -4.70 -16.56
C GLN A 89 1.94 -6.10 -16.74
N GLU A 90 1.32 -7.10 -16.16
CA GLU A 90 1.77 -8.49 -16.24
C GLU A 90 3.17 -8.69 -15.64
N GLU A 91 3.50 -7.85 -14.67
CA GLU A 91 4.78 -7.99 -13.95
C GLU A 91 4.66 -9.01 -12.84
N VAL A 92 3.46 -9.20 -12.31
CA VAL A 92 3.20 -10.21 -11.29
C VAL A 92 1.86 -10.88 -11.65
N PRO A 93 1.68 -12.15 -11.26
CA PRO A 93 0.47 -12.90 -11.64
C PRO A 93 -0.76 -12.53 -10.81
N VAL A 94 -0.57 -12.14 -9.57
CA VAL A 94 -1.70 -11.81 -8.71
C VAL A 94 -1.35 -10.66 -7.81
N ASN A 95 -2.38 -9.99 -7.30
CA ASN A 95 -2.18 -8.92 -6.33
C ASN A 95 -2.19 -9.52 -4.93
N ILE A 96 -0.99 -9.89 -4.44
CA ILE A 96 -0.88 -10.51 -3.14
C ILE A 96 -1.29 -9.58 -2.01
N ALA A 97 -1.17 -8.28 -2.24
CA ALA A 97 -1.52 -7.31 -1.20
C ALA A 97 -3.01 -7.32 -0.88
N LYS A 98 -3.84 -7.76 -1.83
CA LYS A 98 -5.27 -7.85 -1.57
C LYS A 98 -5.58 -8.88 -0.50
N LEU A 99 -4.68 -9.83 -0.30
CA LEU A 99 -4.88 -10.89 0.68
C LEU A 99 -4.45 -10.49 2.09
N VAL A 100 -3.82 -9.33 2.20
CA VAL A 100 -3.35 -8.85 3.50
C VAL A 100 -4.43 -7.98 4.12
N ARG A 101 -4.75 -8.25 5.38
CA ARG A 101 -5.71 -7.42 6.08
C ARG A 101 -4.99 -6.32 6.81
N SER A 102 -5.63 -5.15 6.88
CA SER A 102 -5.11 -4.09 7.72
C SER A 102 -5.08 -4.57 9.13
N PRO A 103 -4.11 -4.10 9.91
CA PRO A 103 -4.11 -4.41 11.32
C PRO A 103 -5.44 -4.01 11.91
N LYS A 104 -6.05 -4.94 12.69
CA LYS A 104 -7.34 -4.71 13.15
C LYS A 104 -7.39 -3.71 14.15
N ILE A 105 -8.28 -2.83 14.04
CA ILE A 105 -8.56 -1.94 15.04
C ILE A 105 -9.64 -2.58 15.75
N PRO A 106 -9.55 -2.67 16.99
CA PRO A 106 -10.65 -3.19 17.74
C PRO A 106 -11.77 -2.30 17.39
N LYS A 107 -12.71 -2.80 16.93
CA LYS A 107 -13.74 -2.10 16.49
C LYS A 107 -14.53 -1.63 17.41
N ARG A 108 -14.76 -0.90 17.63
CA ARG A 108 -15.48 -0.47 18.55
C ARG A 108 -16.50 -0.11 18.04
N LEU A 109 -16.74 -0.10 17.83
CA LEU A 109 -17.52 0.11 17.22
C LEU A 109 -18.33 0.39 16.79
N PRO A 110 -18.95 0.47 17.02
CA PRO A 110 -19.55 0.70 16.39
C PRO A 110 -20.35 1.07 16.07
N ASN A 111 -20.49 1.35 16.21
CA ASN A 111 -21.09 1.78 15.87
C ASN A 111 -21.54 2.44 15.30
N TYR A 112 -21.50 2.79 15.23
CA TYR A 112 -21.77 3.46 14.60
C TYR A 112 -22.03 3.77 13.73
N LEU A 113 -22.02 3.78 13.60
CA LEU A 113 -22.06 4.10 12.80
C LEU A 113 -22.38 4.21 12.04
N SER A 114 -22.55 4.18 12.01
CA SER A 114 -22.63 4.32 11.29
C SER A 114 -22.79 4.37 10.44
N SER A 115 -22.89 4.30 10.42
CA SER A 115 -22.83 4.42 9.58
C SER A 115 -22.81 4.61 8.70
N THR A 116 -22.75 4.80 8.65
CA THR A 116 -22.53 5.09 7.84
C THR A 116 -22.12 5.39 7.24
N GLU A 117 -21.83 5.62 7.19
CA GLU A 117 -21.25 5.98 6.72
C GLU A 117 -20.68 5.72 6.16
N ILE A 118 -20.73 5.43 6.26
CA ILE A 118 -20.03 5.23 5.80
C ILE A 118 -19.71 4.87 5.01
N ALA A 119 -19.87 4.65 4.89
CA ALA A 119 -19.45 4.42 4.17
C ALA A 119 -18.99 4.64 3.61
N SER A 120 -18.86 5.06 3.55
CA SER A 120 -18.30 5.35 3.08
C SER A 120 -17.58 5.40 2.94
N SER A 121 -17.33 5.54 2.93
CA SER A 121 -16.55 5.60 2.76
C SER A 121 -15.93 5.17 2.45
N LEU A 122 -15.89 4.95 2.31
CA LEU A 122 -15.21 4.59 2.00
C LEU A 122 -14.79 4.41 1.35
N ASP A 123 -14.85 4.41 1.10
CA ASP A 123 -14.43 4.37 0.52
C ASP A 123 -13.93 4.66 0.19
N TYR A 124 -13.60 5.10 0.05
CA TYR A 124 -13.02 5.53 -0.08
C TYR A 124 -12.29 5.55 -0.48
N PRO A 125 -12.03 5.92 -0.64
CA PRO A 125 -11.36 6.15 -1.03
C PRO A 125 -10.37 5.79 -1.15
N TYR A 126 -10.14 5.62 -1.13
CA TYR A 126 -9.23 5.31 -1.29
C TYR A 126 -9.12 4.77 -2.09
N GLY A 127 -9.35 4.88 -2.41
CA GLY A 127 -9.39 4.75 -3.00
C GLY A 127 -9.03 4.36 -3.92
#